data_14b103535142f58c1f3b0daca3a50f51
#
_entry.id   14b103535142f58c1f3b0daca3a50f51
#
_cell.length_a   1.000
_cell.length_b   1.000
_cell.length_c   1.000
_cell.angle_alpha   90.00
_cell.angle_beta   90.00
_cell.angle_gamma   90.00
#
_symmetry.space_group_name_H-M   'P 1'
#
loop_
_entity.id
_entity.type
_entity.pdbx_description
1 polymer ?
#
loop_
_entity_poly.entity_id
_entity_poly.type
_entity_poly.pdbx_seq_one_letter_code
_entity_poly.pdbx_strand_id
1 'polypeptide(L)'
;GEARENIDADGLALMPGIIDNHTHYDAQITWDSALSPSPALGVTTAIIGNCGFTIAPCRPADRELIMRNLTQVEGMSLDVLRQGIRWDFESIPQYMAMLDRQGAAVNIAAFAGHSSLRTWVMGEQAPKRAATSAEVQEMKRLLHEAMQAGAIGFATSTSPAHNGEGTDDAARAWFT
;
A
#
# COMPACT_ATOMS: atom_id res chain seq x y z
N GLY A 1 -27.81 21.73 25.86
CA GLY A 1 -28.77 21.58 24.77
C GLY A 1 -29.47 20.24 24.91
N GLU A 2 -30.68 20.12 24.42
CA GLU A 2 -31.37 18.83 24.38
C GLU A 2 -30.77 17.95 23.29
N ALA A 3 -30.47 16.68 23.63
CA ALA A 3 -30.03 15.69 22.68
C ALA A 3 -31.23 15.12 21.92
N ARG A 4 -31.06 14.78 20.64
CA ARG A 4 -32.10 14.10 19.84
C ARG A 4 -32.33 12.68 20.31
N GLU A 5 -31.30 12.06 20.86
CA GLU A 5 -31.27 10.70 21.34
C GLU A 5 -30.28 10.59 22.50
N ASN A 6 -30.66 9.84 23.52
CA ASN A 6 -29.76 9.47 24.63
C ASN A 6 -29.55 7.97 24.61
N ILE A 7 -28.29 7.56 24.55
CA ILE A 7 -27.88 6.15 24.59
C ILE A 7 -27.21 5.91 25.94
N ASP A 8 -27.77 4.99 26.73
CA ASP A 8 -27.13 4.55 27.95
C ASP A 8 -26.00 3.58 27.59
N ALA A 9 -24.78 3.95 27.90
CA ALA A 9 -23.59 3.13 27.59
C ALA A 9 -23.25 2.12 28.68
N ASP A 10 -24.07 2.03 29.76
CA ASP A 10 -23.93 1.06 30.85
C ASP A 10 -22.49 0.91 31.38
N GLY A 11 -21.81 2.03 31.59
CA GLY A 11 -20.42 2.08 32.06
C GLY A 11 -19.35 1.90 30.98
N LEU A 12 -19.74 1.73 29.72
CA LEU A 12 -18.78 1.68 28.60
C LEU A 12 -18.22 3.09 28.33
N ALA A 13 -16.97 3.14 27.90
CA ALA A 13 -16.32 4.38 27.46
C ALA A 13 -16.53 4.59 25.95
N LEU A 14 -17.06 5.76 25.58
CA LEU A 14 -17.06 6.20 24.19
C LEU A 14 -15.73 6.88 23.87
N MET A 15 -15.05 6.40 22.85
CA MET A 15 -13.78 6.92 22.38
C MET A 15 -13.81 7.18 20.87
N PRO A 16 -12.89 8.01 20.33
CA PRO A 16 -12.71 8.10 18.88
C PRO A 16 -12.41 6.72 18.27
N GLY A 17 -12.79 6.54 17.01
CA GLY A 17 -12.48 5.32 16.28
C GLY A 17 -10.97 5.10 16.17
N ILE A 18 -10.57 3.84 16.11
CA ILE A 18 -9.17 3.43 16.04
C ILE A 18 -8.59 3.83 14.66
N ILE A 19 -7.40 4.41 14.68
CA ILE A 19 -6.57 4.61 13.48
C ILE A 19 -5.57 3.48 13.45
N ASP A 20 -5.72 2.56 12.50
CA ASP A 20 -4.72 1.53 12.22
C ASP A 20 -3.66 2.14 11.31
N ASN A 21 -2.52 2.47 11.89
CA ASN A 21 -1.45 3.20 11.24
C ASN A 21 -0.45 2.31 10.49
N HIS A 22 -0.63 0.98 10.52
CA HIS A 22 0.26 0.05 9.84
C HIS A 22 -0.51 -1.14 9.28
N THR A 23 -0.97 -1.02 8.05
CA THR A 23 -1.67 -2.10 7.34
C THR A 23 -1.08 -2.33 5.94
N HIS A 24 -1.36 -3.52 5.38
CA HIS A 24 -0.97 -3.92 4.04
C HIS A 24 -2.21 -4.27 3.20
N TYR A 25 -3.24 -3.44 3.29
CA TYR A 25 -4.50 -3.62 2.56
C TYR A 25 -4.45 -3.16 1.11
N ASP A 26 -3.29 -2.77 0.61
CA ASP A 26 -3.10 -2.22 -0.74
C ASP A 26 -3.70 -3.10 -1.84
N ALA A 27 -3.48 -4.41 -1.75
CA ALA A 27 -4.06 -5.38 -2.68
C ALA A 27 -5.52 -5.70 -2.31
N GLN A 28 -5.77 -6.04 -1.03
CA GLN A 28 -7.07 -6.48 -0.55
C GLN A 28 -8.17 -5.48 -0.86
N ILE A 29 -7.93 -4.19 -0.70
CA ILE A 29 -8.92 -3.15 -0.94
C ILE A 29 -9.50 -3.18 -2.37
N THR A 30 -8.77 -3.73 -3.35
CA THR A 30 -9.25 -3.81 -4.72
C THR A 30 -10.39 -4.82 -4.91
N TRP A 31 -10.57 -5.79 -4.00
CA TRP A 31 -11.68 -6.78 -4.05
C TRP A 31 -12.54 -6.78 -2.79
N ASP A 32 -12.03 -6.30 -1.65
CA ASP A 32 -12.76 -6.20 -0.38
C ASP A 32 -12.71 -4.78 0.15
N SER A 33 -13.68 -3.96 -0.26
CA SER A 33 -13.81 -2.58 0.23
C SER A 33 -14.28 -2.50 1.68
N ALA A 34 -14.76 -3.60 2.26
CA ALA A 34 -15.11 -3.66 3.67
C ALA A 34 -13.88 -3.73 4.57
N LEU A 35 -12.73 -4.20 4.06
CA LEU A 35 -11.49 -4.39 4.80
C LEU A 35 -11.69 -5.20 6.09
N SER A 36 -12.47 -6.27 5.99
CA SER A 36 -12.76 -7.13 7.12
C SER A 36 -11.49 -7.83 7.64
N PRO A 37 -11.29 -7.95 8.97
CA PRO A 37 -12.27 -7.66 10.05
C PRO A 37 -12.09 -6.27 10.70
N SER A 38 -11.22 -5.39 10.21
CA SER A 38 -10.81 -4.15 10.87
C SER A 38 -11.98 -3.26 11.33
N PRO A 39 -13.03 -2.98 10.52
CA PRO A 39 -14.16 -2.17 10.99
C PRO A 39 -14.90 -2.78 12.18
N ALA A 40 -15.04 -4.12 12.20
CA ALA A 40 -15.69 -4.82 13.30
C ALA A 40 -14.90 -4.75 14.63
N LEU A 41 -13.62 -4.43 14.56
CA LEU A 41 -12.72 -4.22 15.70
C LEU A 41 -12.62 -2.75 16.11
N GLY A 42 -13.43 -1.86 15.50
CA GLY A 42 -13.48 -0.43 15.83
C GLY A 42 -12.50 0.45 15.03
N VAL A 43 -11.85 -0.09 14.01
CA VAL A 43 -11.02 0.70 13.10
C VAL A 43 -11.92 1.59 12.23
N THR A 44 -11.62 2.88 12.19
CA THR A 44 -12.32 3.87 11.36
C THR A 44 -11.43 4.51 10.31
N THR A 45 -10.11 4.33 10.43
CA THR A 45 -9.11 4.80 9.47
C THR A 45 -8.01 3.76 9.36
N ALA A 46 -7.63 3.38 8.14
CA ALA A 46 -6.49 2.52 7.86
C ALA A 46 -5.46 3.25 7.01
N ILE A 47 -4.18 3.11 7.38
CA ILE A 47 -3.05 3.63 6.59
C ILE A 47 -2.41 2.45 5.86
N ILE A 48 -2.40 2.53 4.53
CA ILE A 48 -1.86 1.51 3.62
C ILE A 48 -0.54 1.96 2.98
N GLY A 49 0.17 1.05 2.33
CA GLY A 49 1.46 1.33 1.68
C GLY A 49 2.65 1.29 2.63
N ASN A 50 2.50 0.67 3.77
CA ASN A 50 3.55 0.58 4.77
C ASN A 50 4.76 -0.24 4.29
N CYS A 51 5.87 -0.14 4.99
CA CYS A 51 7.13 -0.84 4.71
C CYS A 51 7.70 -0.60 3.30
N GLY A 52 7.05 0.24 2.48
CA GLY A 52 7.45 0.51 1.10
C GLY A 52 6.95 -0.50 0.07
N PHE A 53 6.12 -1.47 0.47
CA PHE A 53 5.53 -2.46 -0.44
C PHE A 53 4.09 -2.08 -0.77
N THR A 54 3.88 -1.57 -1.98
CA THR A 54 2.58 -1.15 -2.51
C THR A 54 2.32 -1.83 -3.86
N ILE A 55 1.09 -1.74 -4.36
CA ILE A 55 0.74 -2.28 -5.68
C ILE A 55 0.70 -1.22 -6.79
N ALA A 56 0.91 0.04 -6.44
CA ALA A 56 0.98 1.15 -7.37
C ALA A 56 2.24 2.01 -7.12
N PRO A 57 2.92 2.49 -8.19
CA PRO A 57 2.60 2.30 -9.60
C PRO A 57 2.96 0.89 -10.08
N CYS A 58 2.24 0.37 -11.08
CA CYS A 58 2.48 -0.97 -11.61
C CYS A 58 2.10 -1.07 -13.09
N ARG A 59 3.07 -1.33 -13.97
CA ARG A 59 2.79 -1.62 -15.38
C ARG A 59 2.23 -3.04 -15.52
N PRO A 60 1.44 -3.33 -16.57
CA PRO A 60 0.96 -4.70 -16.82
C PRO A 60 2.06 -5.77 -16.81
N ALA A 61 3.24 -5.44 -17.36
CA ALA A 61 4.38 -6.35 -17.40
C ALA A 61 5.00 -6.65 -16.02
N ASP A 62 4.81 -5.75 -15.04
CA ASP A 62 5.43 -5.85 -13.72
C ASP A 62 4.49 -6.45 -12.65
N ARG A 63 3.23 -6.74 -13.01
CA ARG A 63 2.20 -7.21 -12.05
C ARG A 63 2.62 -8.48 -11.33
N GLU A 64 3.18 -9.44 -12.04
CA GLU A 64 3.64 -10.70 -11.44
C GLU A 64 4.76 -10.46 -10.42
N LEU A 65 5.72 -9.58 -10.73
CA LEU A 65 6.81 -9.24 -9.83
C LEU A 65 6.28 -8.55 -8.55
N ILE A 66 5.36 -7.59 -8.68
CA ILE A 66 4.73 -6.92 -7.54
C ILE A 66 3.98 -7.92 -6.65
N MET A 67 3.18 -8.83 -7.23
CA MET A 67 2.45 -9.84 -6.47
C MET A 67 3.40 -10.78 -5.71
N ARG A 68 4.50 -11.20 -6.33
CA ARG A 68 5.50 -12.06 -5.68
C ARG A 68 6.22 -11.36 -4.54
N ASN A 69 6.50 -10.06 -4.67
CA ASN A 69 7.05 -9.26 -3.58
C ASN A 69 6.10 -9.26 -2.37
N LEU A 70 4.80 -9.05 -2.58
CA LEU A 70 3.80 -9.12 -1.51
C LEU A 70 3.71 -10.53 -0.89
N THR A 71 3.80 -11.57 -1.70
CA THR A 71 3.83 -12.94 -1.20
C THR A 71 5.00 -13.16 -0.25
N GLN A 72 6.17 -12.65 -0.60
CA GLN A 72 7.38 -12.84 0.19
C GLN A 72 7.39 -12.03 1.47
N VAL A 73 6.92 -10.79 1.43
CA VAL A 73 6.99 -9.86 2.56
C VAL A 73 5.80 -10.01 3.49
N GLU A 74 4.59 -10.22 2.94
CA GLU A 74 3.34 -10.24 3.69
C GLU A 74 2.76 -11.65 3.85
N GLY A 75 3.39 -12.67 3.28
CA GLY A 75 2.89 -14.04 3.34
C GLY A 75 1.57 -14.28 2.59
N MET A 76 1.15 -13.36 1.74
CA MET A 76 -0.09 -13.49 0.95
C MET A 76 0.04 -14.61 -0.08
N SER A 77 -1.03 -15.39 -0.29
CA SER A 77 -1.06 -16.39 -1.35
C SER A 77 -1.01 -15.72 -2.73
N LEU A 78 -0.07 -16.14 -3.57
CA LEU A 78 0.06 -15.63 -4.93
C LEU A 78 -1.21 -15.87 -5.77
N ASP A 79 -1.85 -17.02 -5.58
CA ASP A 79 -3.08 -17.34 -6.31
C ASP A 79 -4.25 -16.45 -5.87
N VAL A 80 -4.32 -16.08 -4.60
CA VAL A 80 -5.30 -15.11 -4.12
C VAL A 80 -5.04 -13.74 -4.73
N LEU A 81 -3.79 -13.29 -4.77
CA LEU A 81 -3.42 -12.01 -5.39
C LEU A 81 -3.76 -11.99 -6.89
N ARG A 82 -3.43 -13.06 -7.63
CA ARG A 82 -3.74 -13.18 -9.06
C ARG A 82 -5.24 -13.12 -9.37
N GLN A 83 -6.07 -13.71 -8.52
CA GLN A 83 -7.51 -13.74 -8.70
C GLN A 83 -8.21 -12.50 -8.13
N GLY A 84 -7.67 -11.94 -7.06
CA GLY A 84 -8.30 -10.87 -6.30
C GLY A 84 -8.01 -9.48 -6.85
N ILE A 85 -6.76 -9.18 -7.22
CA ILE A 85 -6.40 -7.81 -7.57
C ILE A 85 -7.08 -7.37 -8.87
N ARG A 86 -7.84 -6.28 -8.76
CA ARG A 86 -8.40 -5.55 -9.91
C ARG A 86 -7.42 -4.48 -10.34
N TRP A 87 -6.81 -4.67 -11.50
CA TRP A 87 -5.80 -3.77 -12.05
C TRP A 87 -6.43 -2.67 -12.90
N ASP A 88 -7.31 -1.85 -12.29
CA ASP A 88 -7.97 -0.72 -12.96
C ASP A 88 -7.10 0.56 -12.93
N PHE A 89 -5.80 0.39 -12.70
CA PHE A 89 -4.80 1.44 -12.57
C PHE A 89 -3.42 0.94 -13.03
N GLU A 90 -2.55 1.89 -13.35
CA GLU A 90 -1.12 1.68 -13.55
C GLU A 90 -0.31 2.67 -12.69
N SER A 91 -0.71 3.94 -12.64
CA SER A 91 -0.03 4.98 -11.85
C SER A 91 -0.62 5.13 -10.45
N ILE A 92 0.12 5.79 -9.54
CA ILE A 92 -0.40 6.13 -8.20
C ILE A 92 -1.62 7.05 -8.29
N PRO A 93 -1.64 8.13 -9.12
CA PRO A 93 -2.84 8.93 -9.28
C PRO A 93 -4.08 8.13 -9.72
N GLN A 94 -3.91 7.15 -10.61
CA GLN A 94 -5.02 6.27 -11.02
C GLN A 94 -5.48 5.36 -9.89
N TYR A 95 -4.54 4.82 -9.09
CA TYR A 95 -4.86 4.04 -7.91
C TYR A 95 -5.65 4.86 -6.88
N MET A 96 -5.20 6.07 -6.55
CA MET A 96 -5.92 6.97 -5.65
C MET A 96 -7.32 7.29 -6.17
N ALA A 97 -7.46 7.59 -7.46
CA ALA A 97 -8.76 7.82 -8.09
C ALA A 97 -9.66 6.56 -8.08
N MET A 98 -9.08 5.37 -8.15
CA MET A 98 -9.82 4.12 -8.00
C MET A 98 -10.35 3.98 -6.55
N LEU A 99 -9.52 4.25 -5.54
CA LEU A 99 -9.93 4.23 -4.13
C LEU A 99 -11.10 5.19 -3.88
N ASP A 100 -11.02 6.42 -4.39
CA ASP A 100 -12.09 7.43 -4.27
C ASP A 100 -13.40 6.96 -4.91
N ARG A 101 -13.34 6.37 -6.10
CA ARG A 101 -14.55 5.87 -6.79
C ARG A 101 -15.17 4.66 -6.11
N GLN A 102 -14.33 3.75 -5.64
CA GLN A 102 -14.80 2.50 -5.02
C GLN A 102 -15.35 2.74 -3.63
N GLY A 103 -14.72 3.62 -2.87
CA GLY A 103 -14.96 3.81 -1.45
C GLY A 103 -14.50 2.62 -0.61
N ALA A 104 -14.51 2.80 0.71
CA ALA A 104 -14.22 1.77 1.68
C ALA A 104 -15.08 1.96 2.94
N ALA A 105 -15.22 0.90 3.75
CA ALA A 105 -15.95 0.97 5.02
C ALA A 105 -15.26 1.85 6.07
N VAL A 106 -13.97 2.15 5.89
CA VAL A 106 -13.15 3.02 6.73
C VAL A 106 -12.48 4.09 5.88
N ASN A 107 -12.02 5.17 6.51
CA ASN A 107 -11.17 6.14 5.82
C ASN A 107 -9.84 5.48 5.43
N ILE A 108 -9.32 5.83 4.24
CA ILE A 108 -8.05 5.33 3.74
C ILE A 108 -7.07 6.48 3.58
N ALA A 109 -5.85 6.26 4.06
CA ALA A 109 -4.69 7.09 3.74
C ALA A 109 -3.59 6.20 3.17
N ALA A 110 -2.94 6.61 2.08
CA ALA A 110 -1.98 5.78 1.37
C ALA A 110 -0.60 6.42 1.30
N PHE A 111 0.44 5.62 1.56
CA PHE A 111 1.81 5.98 1.26
C PHE A 111 2.17 5.63 -0.20
N ALA A 112 3.13 6.36 -0.76
CA ALA A 112 3.86 5.94 -1.95
C ALA A 112 5.00 4.99 -1.53
N GLY A 113 4.96 3.75 -2.01
CA GLY A 113 5.93 2.72 -1.61
C GLY A 113 7.20 2.74 -2.45
N HIS A 114 8.36 2.64 -1.79
CA HIS A 114 9.67 2.65 -2.43
C HIS A 114 9.83 1.49 -3.41
N SER A 115 9.44 0.27 -3.02
CA SER A 115 9.61 -0.92 -3.86
C SER A 115 8.85 -0.81 -5.19
N SER A 116 7.61 -0.28 -5.16
CA SER A 116 6.81 -0.10 -6.37
C SER A 116 7.37 0.98 -7.28
N LEU A 117 7.86 2.10 -6.71
CA LEU A 117 8.54 3.15 -7.48
C LEU A 117 9.81 2.60 -8.16
N ARG A 118 10.61 1.80 -7.44
CA ARG A 118 11.80 1.16 -8.01
C ARG A 118 11.44 0.17 -9.10
N THR A 119 10.44 -0.67 -8.86
CA THR A 119 10.00 -1.66 -9.87
C THR A 119 9.48 -0.96 -11.12
N TRP A 120 8.73 0.13 -10.97
CA TRP A 120 8.28 0.91 -12.12
C TRP A 120 9.43 1.46 -12.96
N VAL A 121 10.50 1.98 -12.32
CA VAL A 121 11.62 2.62 -13.01
C VAL A 121 12.64 1.61 -13.53
N MET A 122 12.92 0.56 -12.76
CA MET A 122 14.03 -0.37 -13.00
C MET A 122 13.59 -1.78 -13.44
N GLY A 123 12.28 -2.11 -13.34
CA GLY A 123 11.76 -3.43 -13.66
C GLY A 123 12.46 -4.52 -12.85
N GLU A 124 12.86 -5.61 -13.52
CA GLU A 124 13.59 -6.74 -12.93
C GLU A 124 14.97 -6.37 -12.34
N GLN A 125 15.49 -5.19 -12.64
CA GLN A 125 16.76 -4.73 -12.07
C GLN A 125 16.60 -4.11 -10.67
N ALA A 126 15.36 -3.82 -10.25
CA ALA A 126 15.06 -3.20 -8.96
C ALA A 126 15.70 -3.94 -7.77
N PRO A 127 15.62 -5.28 -7.64
CA PRO A 127 16.23 -6.01 -6.53
C PRO A 127 17.71 -6.34 -6.73
N LYS A 128 18.31 -6.04 -7.90
CA LYS A 128 19.64 -6.57 -8.29
C LYS A 128 20.77 -5.56 -8.20
N ARG A 129 20.48 -4.27 -8.19
CA ARG A 129 21.51 -3.22 -8.17
C ARG A 129 21.01 -1.91 -7.62
N ALA A 130 21.94 -1.02 -7.28
CA ALA A 130 21.63 0.37 -6.96
C ALA A 130 21.02 1.10 -8.18
N ALA A 131 20.17 2.07 -7.91
CA ALA A 131 19.64 2.96 -8.94
C ALA A 131 20.70 3.96 -9.40
N THR A 132 20.71 4.26 -10.69
CA THR A 132 21.50 5.37 -11.25
C THR A 132 20.89 6.71 -10.84
N SER A 133 21.66 7.80 -11.00
CA SER A 133 21.17 9.15 -10.74
C SER A 133 19.91 9.51 -11.56
N ALA A 134 19.84 9.06 -12.81
CA ALA A 134 18.69 9.29 -13.68
C ALA A 134 17.45 8.52 -13.17
N GLU A 135 17.60 7.27 -12.75
CA GLU A 135 16.53 6.46 -12.17
C GLU A 135 16.03 7.06 -10.85
N VAL A 136 16.93 7.57 -10.01
CA VAL A 136 16.55 8.29 -8.78
C VAL A 136 15.74 9.55 -9.10
N GLN A 137 16.11 10.32 -10.12
CA GLN A 137 15.33 11.50 -10.52
C GLN A 137 13.93 11.13 -11.01
N GLU A 138 13.80 10.02 -11.76
CA GLU A 138 12.50 9.54 -12.20
C GLU A 138 11.63 9.05 -11.01
N MET A 139 12.21 8.33 -10.05
CA MET A 139 11.49 7.96 -8.81
C MET A 139 11.02 9.19 -8.03
N LYS A 140 11.85 10.24 -7.94
CA LYS A 140 11.45 11.52 -7.30
C LYS A 140 10.29 12.19 -8.03
N ARG A 141 10.28 12.16 -9.37
CA ARG A 141 9.18 12.71 -10.17
C ARG A 141 7.87 11.96 -9.88
N LEU A 142 7.92 10.62 -9.87
CA LEU A 142 6.77 9.77 -9.56
C LEU A 142 6.27 9.98 -8.12
N LEU A 143 7.19 10.11 -7.16
CA LEU A 143 6.84 10.44 -5.78
C LEU A 143 6.13 11.79 -5.68
N HIS A 144 6.62 12.80 -6.40
CA HIS A 144 5.97 14.11 -6.44
C HIS A 144 4.54 14.03 -7.01
N GLU A 145 4.34 13.26 -8.09
CA GLU A 145 3.00 13.00 -8.63
C GLU A 145 2.09 12.30 -7.62
N ALA A 146 2.64 11.31 -6.87
CA ALA A 146 1.91 10.62 -5.82
C ALA A 146 1.43 11.59 -4.72
N MET A 147 2.32 12.48 -4.27
CA MET A 147 1.98 13.49 -3.26
C MET A 147 0.92 14.47 -3.77
N GLN A 148 1.00 14.89 -5.03
CA GLN A 148 -0.02 15.74 -5.65
C GLN A 148 -1.37 15.02 -5.80
N ALA A 149 -1.37 13.70 -5.94
CA ALA A 149 -2.57 12.88 -6.02
C ALA A 149 -3.18 12.57 -4.64
N GLY A 150 -2.55 13.01 -3.53
CA GLY A 150 -3.08 12.84 -2.19
C GLY A 150 -2.42 11.74 -1.35
N ALA A 151 -1.31 11.15 -1.81
CA ALA A 151 -0.52 10.28 -0.93
C ALA A 151 -0.03 11.06 0.28
N ILE A 152 -0.08 10.44 1.47
CA ILE A 152 0.25 11.13 2.73
C ILE A 152 1.75 11.16 3.03
N GLY A 153 2.56 10.45 2.24
CA GLY A 153 4.01 10.38 2.43
C GLY A 153 4.67 9.30 1.60
N PHE A 154 5.93 9.05 1.90
CA PHE A 154 6.77 8.02 1.30
C PHE A 154 7.09 6.96 2.34
N ALA A 155 6.92 5.69 1.98
CA ALA A 155 7.27 4.56 2.84
C ALA A 155 8.44 3.77 2.27
N THR A 156 9.32 3.35 3.15
CA THR A 156 10.45 2.47 2.86
C THR A 156 10.78 1.63 4.09
N SER A 157 11.58 0.60 3.93
CA SER A 157 12.05 -0.23 5.03
C SER A 157 13.54 -0.51 4.88
N THR A 158 14.22 -0.61 6.01
CA THR A 158 15.62 -1.06 6.09
C THR A 158 15.73 -2.46 6.71
N SER A 159 14.60 -3.15 6.91
CA SER A 159 14.58 -4.50 7.45
C SER A 159 15.18 -5.49 6.47
N PRO A 160 16.13 -6.34 6.86
CA PRO A 160 16.69 -7.36 5.98
C PRO A 160 15.67 -8.44 5.57
N ALA A 161 14.54 -8.55 6.27
CA ALA A 161 13.44 -9.43 5.90
C ALA A 161 12.58 -8.86 4.75
N HIS A 162 12.62 -7.54 4.55
CA HIS A 162 11.88 -6.84 3.52
C HIS A 162 12.72 -6.76 2.24
N ASN A 163 12.66 -7.80 1.44
CA ASN A 163 13.35 -7.90 0.16
C ASN A 163 12.41 -8.39 -0.94
N GLY A 164 12.74 -8.10 -2.19
CA GLY A 164 11.99 -8.57 -3.33
C GLY A 164 12.38 -9.99 -3.76
N GLU A 165 11.54 -10.62 -4.54
CA GLU A 165 11.85 -11.92 -5.15
C GLU A 165 13.13 -11.83 -6.01
N GLY A 166 14.02 -12.81 -5.85
CA GLY A 166 15.29 -12.84 -6.57
C GLY A 166 16.36 -11.89 -6.01
N THR A 167 16.11 -11.26 -4.86
CA THR A 167 17.09 -10.45 -4.16
C THR A 167 18.15 -11.37 -3.53
N ASP A 168 19.42 -11.22 -3.91
CA ASP A 168 20.53 -11.85 -3.21
C ASP A 168 20.96 -11.04 -1.97
N ASP A 169 21.86 -11.60 -1.17
CA ASP A 169 22.34 -10.95 0.06
C ASP A 169 23.04 -9.61 -0.21
N ALA A 170 23.68 -9.44 -1.38
CA ALA A 170 24.35 -8.20 -1.76
C ALA A 170 23.36 -7.13 -2.23
N ALA A 171 22.23 -7.54 -2.82
CA ALA A 171 21.22 -6.64 -3.38
C ALA A 171 20.14 -6.22 -2.37
N ARG A 172 20.03 -6.90 -1.22
CA ARG A 172 19.02 -6.60 -0.18
C ARG A 172 19.00 -5.14 0.28
N ALA A 173 20.16 -4.51 0.35
CA ALA A 173 20.31 -3.12 0.76
C ALA A 173 19.72 -2.09 -0.23
N TRP A 174 19.28 -2.52 -1.41
CA TRP A 174 18.87 -1.62 -2.49
C TRP A 174 17.36 -1.66 -2.77
N PHE A 175 16.65 -2.69 -2.30
CA PHE A 175 15.28 -2.94 -2.74
C PHE A 175 14.25 -2.10 -1.96
N THR A 176 14.54 -1.78 -0.72
CA THR A 176 13.66 -0.94 0.13
C THR A 176 14.30 0.38 0.49
#